data_fa73c288cea6920ae2f855a3adfaacd7
#
_entry.id   fa73c288cea6920ae2f855a3adfaacd7
#
_cell.length_a   1.000
_cell.length_b   1.000
_cell.length_c   1.000
_cell.angle_alpha   90.00
_cell.angle_beta   90.00
_cell.angle_gamma   90.00
#
_symmetry.space_group_name_H-M   'P 1'
#
loop_
_entity.id
_entity.type
_entity.pdbx_description
1 polymer ?
#
loop_
_entity_poly.entity_id
_entity_poly.type
_entity_poly.pdbx_seq_one_letter_code
_entity_poly.pdbx_strand_id
1 'polypeptide(L)'
;MAPLREKFVEADAFVIAAPNYFSGMNASTHALLERLYQFRHREADTLWGKLAVAIGVGGGDGLPVTDQIEGFMGYNFIETIAKVSGQGAACCFTCGYGETCKVGAIHMFFGPGTKITEEITPAVEKQPEVMQAAVDAGKELGRRLSEGHDRATVAARMQQQMMEKYKKST
;
A
#
# COMPACT_ATOMS: atom_id res chain seq x y z
N MET A 1 -12.21 -15.23 -1.62
CA MET A 1 -12.81 -14.07 -2.36
C MET A 1 -14.33 -13.99 -2.23
N ALA A 2 -15.09 -15.08 -2.32
CA ALA A 2 -16.55 -14.96 -2.28
C ALA A 2 -17.08 -14.04 -1.15
N PRO A 3 -16.64 -14.16 0.10
CA PRO A 3 -17.13 -13.27 1.17
C PRO A 3 -16.71 -11.79 1.03
N LEU A 4 -15.65 -11.51 0.25
CA LEU A 4 -15.14 -10.14 0.06
C LEU A 4 -15.66 -9.49 -1.21
N ARG A 5 -16.19 -10.29 -2.14
CA ARG A 5 -16.61 -9.80 -3.46
C ARG A 5 -17.66 -8.68 -3.35
N GLU A 6 -18.70 -8.92 -2.60
CA GLU A 6 -19.77 -7.95 -2.39
C GLU A 6 -19.22 -6.65 -1.75
N LYS A 7 -18.35 -6.79 -0.75
CA LYS A 7 -17.72 -5.63 -0.10
C LYS A 7 -16.88 -4.78 -1.07
N PHE A 8 -16.16 -5.42 -2.01
CA PHE A 8 -15.45 -4.68 -3.06
C PHE A 8 -16.40 -3.95 -4.02
N VAL A 9 -17.55 -4.55 -4.30
CA VAL A 9 -18.57 -3.94 -5.15
C VAL A 9 -19.24 -2.75 -4.45
N GLU A 10 -19.61 -2.91 -3.19
CA GLU A 10 -20.35 -1.92 -2.40
C GLU A 10 -19.48 -0.72 -1.97
N ALA A 11 -18.22 -0.95 -1.63
CA ALA A 11 -17.34 0.12 -1.16
C ALA A 11 -17.05 1.14 -2.26
N ASP A 12 -17.08 2.42 -1.95
CA ASP A 12 -16.71 3.51 -2.86
C ASP A 12 -15.19 3.77 -2.88
N ALA A 13 -14.49 3.33 -1.85
CA ALA A 13 -13.05 3.48 -1.72
C ALA A 13 -12.40 2.34 -0.94
N PHE A 14 -11.07 2.21 -1.08
CA PHE A 14 -10.26 1.20 -0.41
C PHE A 14 -9.08 1.83 0.33
N VAL A 15 -8.79 1.31 1.51
CA VAL A 15 -7.50 1.51 2.17
C VAL A 15 -6.81 0.14 2.19
N ILE A 16 -5.69 0.04 1.48
CA ILE A 16 -4.92 -1.20 1.35
C ILE A 16 -3.58 -1.01 2.01
N ALA A 17 -3.34 -1.77 3.07
CA ALA A 17 -2.10 -1.74 3.84
C ALA A 17 -1.38 -3.09 3.74
N ALA A 18 -0.08 -3.07 3.51
CA ALA A 18 0.73 -4.28 3.45
C ALA A 18 2.15 -4.07 3.97
N PRO A 19 2.78 -5.14 4.52
CA PRO A 19 4.19 -5.09 4.88
C PRO A 19 5.08 -5.20 3.64
N ASN A 20 6.25 -4.56 3.74
CA ASN A 20 7.32 -4.69 2.75
C ASN A 20 8.18 -5.92 3.07
N TYR A 21 8.09 -6.95 2.24
CA TYR A 21 8.95 -8.13 2.28
C TYR A 21 9.76 -8.22 0.98
N PHE A 22 11.09 -8.23 1.09
CA PHE A 22 11.99 -8.27 -0.07
C PHE A 22 11.69 -7.21 -1.14
N SER A 23 11.49 -5.97 -0.71
CA SER A 23 11.15 -4.84 -1.60
C SER A 23 9.84 -5.01 -2.37
N GLY A 24 8.87 -5.68 -1.77
CA GLY A 24 7.56 -5.87 -2.36
C GLY A 24 6.49 -6.21 -1.31
N MET A 25 5.24 -6.20 -1.75
CA MET A 25 4.15 -6.59 -0.88
C MET A 25 4.19 -8.09 -0.55
N ASN A 26 3.69 -8.46 0.61
CA ASN A 26 3.61 -9.85 1.01
C ASN A 26 2.65 -10.67 0.14
N ALA A 27 2.85 -11.99 0.10
CA ALA A 27 2.09 -12.91 -0.75
C ALA A 27 0.57 -12.84 -0.57
N SER A 28 0.09 -12.63 0.67
CA SER A 28 -1.35 -12.56 0.95
C SER A 28 -2.00 -11.34 0.29
N THR A 29 -1.35 -10.17 0.38
CA THR A 29 -1.84 -8.95 -0.28
C THR A 29 -1.75 -9.08 -1.80
N HIS A 30 -0.63 -9.62 -2.31
CA HIS A 30 -0.46 -9.87 -3.73
C HIS A 30 -1.59 -10.77 -4.26
N ALA A 31 -1.84 -11.90 -3.61
CA ALA A 31 -2.93 -12.82 -3.97
C ALA A 31 -4.32 -12.19 -3.88
N LEU A 32 -4.56 -11.27 -2.93
CA LEU A 32 -5.81 -10.52 -2.85
C LEU A 32 -5.96 -9.61 -4.08
N LEU A 33 -4.92 -8.85 -4.41
CA LEU A 33 -4.97 -7.88 -5.49
C LEU A 33 -5.05 -8.54 -6.87
N GLU A 34 -4.35 -9.66 -7.09
CA GLU A 34 -4.51 -10.46 -8.31
C GLU A 34 -5.96 -10.92 -8.53
N ARG A 35 -6.70 -11.21 -7.45
CA ARG A 35 -8.10 -11.62 -7.54
C ARG A 35 -9.05 -10.51 -7.97
N LEU A 36 -8.62 -9.23 -7.97
CA LEU A 36 -9.39 -8.15 -8.57
C LEU A 36 -9.53 -8.31 -10.09
N TYR A 37 -8.70 -9.16 -10.72
CA TYR A 37 -8.80 -9.53 -12.12
C TYR A 37 -10.19 -10.05 -12.50
N GLN A 38 -10.93 -10.69 -11.59
CA GLN A 38 -12.29 -11.15 -11.84
C GLN A 38 -13.26 -10.02 -12.24
N PHE A 39 -12.99 -8.79 -11.78
CA PHE A 39 -13.81 -7.61 -12.09
C PHE A 39 -13.40 -6.90 -13.38
N ARG A 40 -12.26 -7.29 -13.98
CA ARG A 40 -11.69 -6.55 -15.10
C ARG A 40 -12.31 -6.89 -16.45
N HIS A 41 -12.77 -8.09 -16.64
CA HIS A 41 -13.26 -8.56 -17.95
C HIS A 41 -14.77 -8.51 -18.09
N ARG A 42 -15.47 -9.36 -17.39
CA ARG A 42 -16.92 -9.51 -17.54
C ARG A 42 -17.71 -8.41 -16.81
N GLU A 43 -17.12 -7.86 -15.76
CA GLU A 43 -17.73 -6.84 -14.91
C GLU A 43 -16.80 -5.62 -14.82
N ALA A 44 -16.31 -5.19 -15.99
CA ALA A 44 -15.18 -4.27 -16.12
C ALA A 44 -15.35 -2.95 -15.38
N ASP A 45 -16.54 -2.39 -15.35
CA ASP A 45 -16.83 -1.09 -14.75
C ASP A 45 -17.15 -1.12 -13.26
N THR A 46 -17.29 -2.31 -12.68
CA THR A 46 -17.72 -2.48 -11.28
C THR A 46 -16.80 -1.75 -10.29
N LEU A 47 -15.48 -1.77 -10.53
CA LEU A 47 -14.49 -1.12 -9.67
C LEU A 47 -13.98 0.21 -10.23
N TRP A 48 -14.26 0.52 -11.48
CA TRP A 48 -13.71 1.70 -12.15
C TRP A 48 -14.11 3.00 -11.47
N GLY A 49 -13.14 3.90 -11.39
CA GLY A 49 -13.32 5.21 -10.81
C GLY A 49 -13.48 5.25 -9.29
N LYS A 50 -13.36 4.12 -8.59
CA LYS A 50 -13.25 4.11 -7.13
C LYS A 50 -11.92 4.72 -6.68
N LEU A 51 -11.82 5.08 -5.40
CA LEU A 51 -10.62 5.67 -4.82
C LEU A 51 -9.85 4.65 -3.99
N ALA A 52 -8.54 4.87 -3.84
CA ALA A 52 -7.72 4.06 -2.95
C ALA A 52 -6.68 4.91 -2.22
N VAL A 53 -6.32 4.45 -1.02
CA VAL A 53 -5.11 4.84 -0.29
C VAL A 53 -4.22 3.61 -0.16
N ALA A 54 -2.96 3.73 -0.54
CA ALA A 54 -1.97 2.67 -0.40
C ALA A 54 -1.08 2.94 0.83
N ILE A 55 -0.93 1.93 1.70
CA ILE A 55 -0.08 2.02 2.89
C ILE A 55 0.95 0.90 2.85
N GLY A 56 2.23 1.26 3.01
CA GLY A 56 3.33 0.31 3.08
C GLY A 56 4.14 0.51 4.36
N VAL A 57 4.51 -0.58 5.03
CA VAL A 57 5.40 -0.55 6.19
C VAL A 57 6.48 -1.62 6.04
N GLY A 58 7.74 -1.25 6.25
CA GLY A 58 8.86 -2.18 6.13
C GLY A 58 10.02 -1.85 7.05
N GLY A 59 11.00 -2.75 7.15
CA GLY A 59 12.19 -2.52 7.98
C GLY A 59 13.07 -1.35 7.52
N GLY A 60 13.01 -0.98 6.23
CA GLY A 60 13.60 0.24 5.68
C GLY A 60 12.51 1.28 5.41
N ASP A 61 11.63 0.98 4.47
CA ASP A 61 10.48 1.82 4.09
C ASP A 61 9.35 0.98 3.51
N GLY A 62 8.23 1.61 3.19
CA GLY A 62 7.06 0.99 2.58
C GLY A 62 6.83 1.35 1.11
N LEU A 63 7.68 2.18 0.49
CA LEU A 63 7.49 2.70 -0.87
C LEU A 63 7.30 1.61 -1.92
N PRO A 64 8.13 0.54 -1.99
CA PRO A 64 7.93 -0.51 -2.99
C PRO A 64 6.55 -1.17 -2.92
N VAL A 65 5.98 -1.24 -1.73
CA VAL A 65 4.64 -1.80 -1.50
C VAL A 65 3.56 -0.85 -2.01
N THR A 66 3.66 0.45 -1.67
CA THR A 66 2.68 1.44 -2.12
C THR A 66 2.67 1.59 -3.64
N ASP A 67 3.83 1.51 -4.29
CA ASP A 67 3.97 1.56 -5.74
C ASP A 67 3.34 0.33 -6.42
N GLN A 68 3.53 -0.85 -5.84
CA GLN A 68 2.88 -2.07 -6.34
C GLN A 68 1.36 -2.01 -6.17
N ILE A 69 0.86 -1.57 -4.99
CA ILE A 69 -0.59 -1.40 -4.77
C ILE A 69 -1.16 -0.41 -5.79
N GLU A 70 -0.53 0.75 -5.97
CA GLU A 70 -0.94 1.74 -6.97
C GLU A 70 -1.01 1.15 -8.38
N GLY A 71 -0.01 0.33 -8.77
CA GLY A 71 0.00 -0.39 -10.05
C GLY A 71 -1.24 -1.30 -10.22
N PHE A 72 -1.55 -2.12 -9.22
CA PHE A 72 -2.75 -2.98 -9.24
C PHE A 72 -4.05 -2.17 -9.29
N MET A 73 -4.13 -1.08 -8.53
CA MET A 73 -5.28 -0.16 -8.56
C MET A 73 -5.43 0.47 -9.95
N GLY A 74 -4.34 0.95 -10.53
CA GLY A 74 -4.32 1.55 -11.86
C GLY A 74 -4.83 0.63 -12.96
N TYR A 75 -4.46 -0.66 -12.92
CA TYR A 75 -5.00 -1.65 -13.87
C TYR A 75 -6.51 -1.85 -13.77
N ASN A 76 -7.11 -1.54 -12.64
CA ASN A 76 -8.56 -1.60 -12.42
C ASN A 76 -9.23 -0.23 -12.52
N PHE A 77 -8.53 0.80 -13.00
CA PHE A 77 -8.97 2.19 -13.05
C PHE A 77 -9.50 2.71 -11.71
N ILE A 78 -8.87 2.27 -10.61
CA ILE A 78 -9.08 2.77 -9.25
C ILE A 78 -7.99 3.81 -9.01
N GLU A 79 -8.37 5.03 -8.66
CA GLU A 79 -7.42 6.11 -8.42
C GLU A 79 -6.79 5.99 -7.04
N THR A 80 -5.46 5.81 -6.97
CA THR A 80 -4.72 5.94 -5.71
C THR A 80 -4.47 7.42 -5.43
N ILE A 81 -5.19 7.96 -4.45
CA ILE A 81 -5.15 9.39 -4.10
C ILE A 81 -4.03 9.74 -3.12
N ALA A 82 -3.53 8.76 -2.37
CA ALA A 82 -2.42 8.95 -1.44
C ALA A 82 -1.64 7.65 -1.26
N LYS A 83 -0.34 7.81 -1.01
CA LYS A 83 0.58 6.74 -0.61
C LYS A 83 1.21 7.11 0.73
N VAL A 84 1.11 6.21 1.71
CA VAL A 84 1.72 6.38 3.04
C VAL A 84 2.77 5.31 3.22
N SER A 85 4.00 5.73 3.45
CA SER A 85 5.14 4.83 3.66
C SER A 85 5.72 5.07 5.04
N GLY A 86 5.91 3.99 5.80
CA GLY A 86 6.49 4.05 7.12
C GLY A 86 7.55 2.99 7.35
N GLN A 87 8.43 3.25 8.30
CA GLN A 87 9.39 2.28 8.79
C GLN A 87 8.81 1.54 10.00
N GLY A 88 8.84 0.20 9.95
CA GLY A 88 8.51 -0.67 11.06
C GLY A 88 9.71 -1.48 11.51
N ALA A 89 9.56 -2.27 12.55
CA ALA A 89 10.61 -3.16 13.02
C ALA A 89 10.91 -4.24 11.96
N ALA A 90 12.16 -4.32 11.52
CA ALA A 90 12.63 -5.48 10.76
C ALA A 90 12.53 -6.74 11.63
N CYS A 91 12.43 -7.92 10.99
CA CYS A 91 12.30 -9.20 11.71
C CYS A 91 13.40 -9.44 12.74
N CYS A 92 14.59 -8.85 12.56
CA CYS A 92 15.70 -8.94 13.50
C CYS A 92 15.38 -8.39 14.90
N PHE A 93 14.45 -7.45 15.02
CA PHE A 93 14.03 -6.91 16.32
C PHE A 93 13.10 -7.87 17.07
N THR A 94 12.43 -8.80 16.39
CA THR A 94 11.37 -9.64 16.96
C THR A 94 11.61 -11.13 16.87
N CYS A 95 12.65 -11.60 16.14
CA CYS A 95 12.92 -13.01 15.92
C CYS A 95 13.51 -13.76 17.15
N GLY A 96 13.87 -13.06 18.20
CA GLY A 96 14.50 -13.61 19.40
C GLY A 96 16.02 -13.91 19.29
N TYR A 97 16.61 -13.77 18.10
CA TYR A 97 18.03 -14.00 17.84
C TYR A 97 18.79 -12.75 17.43
N GLY A 98 18.12 -11.60 17.30
CA GLY A 98 18.68 -10.39 16.73
C GLY A 98 19.99 -9.92 17.41
N GLU A 99 20.09 -10.06 18.73
CA GLU A 99 21.26 -9.67 19.52
C GLU A 99 22.48 -10.59 19.36
N THR A 100 22.31 -11.78 18.83
CA THR A 100 23.38 -12.80 18.68
C THR A 100 23.61 -13.21 17.23
N CYS A 101 22.75 -12.79 16.33
CA CYS A 101 22.78 -13.15 14.92
C CYS A 101 23.93 -12.46 14.18
N LYS A 102 24.90 -13.23 13.68
CA LYS A 102 26.09 -12.71 12.98
C LYS A 102 25.78 -11.98 11.66
N VAL A 103 24.63 -12.27 11.05
CA VAL A 103 24.18 -11.67 9.77
C VAL A 103 22.94 -10.79 9.96
N GLY A 104 22.57 -10.51 11.20
CA GLY A 104 21.37 -9.75 11.53
C GLY A 104 21.56 -8.24 11.37
N ALA A 105 20.49 -7.57 11.02
CA ALA A 105 20.47 -6.10 10.83
C ALA A 105 20.89 -5.34 12.10
N ILE A 106 20.67 -5.89 13.31
CA ILE A 106 21.01 -5.22 14.57
C ILE A 106 22.52 -4.93 14.63
N HIS A 107 23.36 -5.95 14.42
CA HIS A 107 24.81 -5.75 14.44
C HIS A 107 25.32 -4.93 13.25
N MET A 108 24.66 -5.05 12.11
CA MET A 108 25.05 -4.32 10.90
C MET A 108 24.79 -2.82 11.02
N PHE A 109 23.66 -2.41 11.61
CA PHE A 109 23.28 -1.00 11.68
C PHE A 109 23.65 -0.32 13.00
N PHE A 110 23.71 -1.06 14.10
CA PHE A 110 23.93 -0.49 15.43
C PHE A 110 25.27 -0.93 16.07
N GLY A 111 25.98 -1.86 15.45
CA GLY A 111 27.28 -2.36 15.91
C GLY A 111 27.17 -3.64 16.76
N PRO A 112 28.33 -4.35 16.93
CA PRO A 112 28.39 -5.58 17.71
C PRO A 112 28.01 -5.36 19.17
N GLY A 113 27.28 -6.32 19.76
CA GLY A 113 26.88 -6.29 21.16
C GLY A 113 25.69 -5.39 21.48
N THR A 114 25.09 -4.76 20.48
CA THR A 114 23.88 -3.95 20.68
C THR A 114 22.73 -4.79 21.23
N LYS A 115 22.10 -4.27 22.29
CA LYS A 115 20.89 -4.84 22.88
C LYS A 115 19.65 -4.24 22.21
N ILE A 116 18.65 -5.08 21.99
CA ILE A 116 17.36 -4.61 21.44
C ILE A 116 16.59 -3.95 22.57
N THR A 117 16.31 -2.67 22.39
CA THR A 117 15.51 -1.86 23.32
C THR A 117 14.34 -1.25 22.56
N GLU A 118 13.34 -0.78 23.29
CA GLU A 118 12.23 -0.06 22.70
C GLU A 118 12.71 1.20 21.95
N GLU A 119 13.74 1.86 22.48
CA GLU A 119 14.29 3.10 21.90
C GLU A 119 14.81 2.90 20.48
N ILE A 120 15.59 1.84 20.24
CA ILE A 120 16.17 1.55 18.91
C ILE A 120 15.24 0.76 17.99
N THR A 121 14.13 0.25 18.51
CA THR A 121 13.17 -0.50 17.69
C THR A 121 12.31 0.46 16.87
N PRO A 122 12.40 0.43 15.53
CA PRO A 122 11.56 1.28 14.69
C PRO A 122 10.07 0.94 14.85
N ALA A 123 9.24 1.98 14.90
CA ALA A 123 7.79 1.85 14.95
C ALA A 123 7.16 3.05 14.25
N VAL A 124 6.06 2.85 13.54
CA VAL A 124 5.39 3.94 12.82
C VAL A 124 4.87 5.03 13.75
N GLU A 125 4.52 4.66 14.98
CA GLU A 125 4.06 5.57 16.02
C GLU A 125 5.14 6.57 16.46
N LYS A 126 6.42 6.26 16.20
CA LYS A 126 7.57 7.14 16.46
C LYS A 126 7.89 8.08 15.29
N GLN A 127 7.09 8.05 14.23
CA GLN A 127 7.26 8.82 12.99
C GLN A 127 6.05 9.77 12.82
N PRO A 128 6.04 10.93 13.48
CA PRO A 128 4.90 11.84 13.48
C PRO A 128 4.50 12.29 12.06
N GLU A 129 5.45 12.40 11.14
CA GLU A 129 5.21 12.72 9.74
C GLU A 129 4.44 11.61 9.01
N VAL A 130 4.72 10.34 9.31
CA VAL A 130 3.99 9.19 8.73
C VAL A 130 2.58 9.11 9.30
N MET A 131 2.43 9.31 10.61
CA MET A 131 1.13 9.35 11.26
C MET A 131 0.28 10.51 10.73
N GLN A 132 0.88 11.70 10.54
CA GLN A 132 0.19 12.83 9.96
C GLN A 132 -0.21 12.57 8.50
N ALA A 133 0.68 12.00 7.69
CA ALA A 133 0.38 11.62 6.30
C ALA A 133 -0.81 10.63 6.22
N ALA A 134 -0.90 9.67 7.14
CA ALA A 134 -2.03 8.74 7.20
C ALA A 134 -3.35 9.46 7.55
N VAL A 135 -3.31 10.39 8.50
CA VAL A 135 -4.48 11.22 8.87
C VAL A 135 -4.91 12.09 7.68
N ASP A 136 -3.96 12.71 7.00
CA ASP A 136 -4.27 13.60 5.85
C ASP A 136 -4.79 12.81 4.65
N ALA A 137 -4.26 11.61 4.39
CA ALA A 137 -4.80 10.69 3.40
C ALA A 137 -6.27 10.30 3.69
N GLY A 138 -6.58 10.02 4.96
CA GLY A 138 -7.95 9.73 5.40
C GLY A 138 -8.89 10.92 5.24
N LYS A 139 -8.44 12.13 5.60
CA LYS A 139 -9.21 13.37 5.42
C LYS A 139 -9.48 13.65 3.94
N GLU A 140 -8.46 13.52 3.09
CA GLU A 140 -8.60 13.72 1.64
C GLU A 140 -9.56 12.69 1.03
N LEU A 141 -9.47 11.42 1.44
CA LEU A 141 -10.41 10.39 1.01
C LEU A 141 -11.85 10.76 1.39
N GLY A 142 -12.08 11.13 2.63
CA GLY A 142 -13.39 11.56 3.12
C GLY A 142 -13.91 12.79 2.39
N ARG A 143 -13.07 13.80 2.16
CA ARG A 143 -13.40 15.00 1.39
C ARG A 143 -13.83 14.67 -0.03
N ARG A 144 -13.02 13.87 -0.75
CA ARG A 144 -13.31 13.44 -2.12
C ARG A 144 -14.67 12.72 -2.22
N LEU A 145 -14.97 11.84 -1.29
CA LEU A 145 -16.25 11.11 -1.27
C LEU A 145 -17.44 12.00 -0.94
N SER A 146 -17.29 12.98 -0.02
CA SER A 146 -18.39 13.86 0.40
C SER A 146 -18.68 15.01 -0.55
N GLU A 147 -17.70 15.47 -1.33
CA GLU A 147 -17.82 16.58 -2.27
C GLU A 147 -18.33 16.17 -3.66
N GLY A 148 -18.91 15.00 -3.80
CA GLY A 148 -19.51 14.54 -5.05
C GLY A 148 -18.53 13.82 -5.97
N HIS A 149 -17.91 12.76 -5.47
CA HIS A 149 -17.05 11.87 -6.25
C HIS A 149 -17.78 11.27 -7.45
N ASP A 150 -17.35 11.61 -8.66
CA ASP A 150 -17.87 11.03 -9.91
C ASP A 150 -16.92 9.95 -10.44
N ARG A 151 -17.32 8.70 -10.26
CA ARG A 151 -16.57 7.53 -10.71
C ARG A 151 -16.36 7.51 -12.23
N ALA A 152 -17.33 7.96 -13.02
CA ALA A 152 -17.24 7.93 -14.48
C ALA A 152 -16.15 8.89 -14.97
N THR A 153 -16.11 10.11 -14.43
CA THR A 153 -15.05 11.09 -14.73
C THR A 153 -13.67 10.60 -14.35
N VAL A 154 -13.52 10.00 -13.16
CA VAL A 154 -12.24 9.44 -12.71
C VAL A 154 -11.79 8.30 -13.61
N ALA A 155 -12.69 7.37 -13.93
CA ALA A 155 -12.38 6.23 -14.81
C ALA A 155 -11.93 6.70 -16.20
N ALA A 156 -12.65 7.64 -16.80
CA ALA A 156 -12.32 8.19 -18.13
C ALA A 156 -10.91 8.83 -18.14
N ARG A 157 -10.60 9.64 -17.12
CA ARG A 157 -9.26 10.24 -16.97
C ARG A 157 -8.17 9.18 -16.87
N MET A 158 -8.37 8.15 -16.05
CA MET A 158 -7.37 7.09 -15.87
C MET A 158 -7.17 6.25 -17.14
N GLN A 159 -8.24 5.98 -17.88
CA GLN A 159 -8.16 5.31 -19.18
C GLN A 159 -7.35 6.13 -20.19
N GLN A 160 -7.61 7.44 -20.26
CA GLN A 160 -6.84 8.33 -21.13
C GLN A 160 -5.35 8.32 -20.77
N GLN A 161 -5.00 8.44 -19.47
CA GLN A 161 -3.61 8.39 -19.01
C GLN A 161 -2.93 7.07 -19.37
N MET A 162 -3.63 5.95 -19.24
CA MET A 162 -3.09 4.64 -19.64
C MET A 162 -2.83 4.58 -21.14
N MET A 163 -3.75 5.06 -21.97
CA MET A 163 -3.57 5.09 -23.43
C MET A 163 -2.40 5.99 -23.86
N GLU A 164 -2.21 7.12 -23.20
CA GLU A 164 -1.07 8.01 -23.46
C GLU A 164 0.28 7.37 -23.10
N LYS A 165 0.34 6.67 -21.96
CA LYS A 165 1.54 5.91 -21.58
C LYS A 165 1.86 4.82 -22.60
N TYR A 166 0.85 4.09 -23.06
CA TYR A 166 1.01 3.03 -24.05
C TYR A 166 1.55 3.57 -25.39
N LYS A 167 1.01 4.69 -25.87
CA LYS A 167 1.48 5.34 -27.12
C LYS A 167 2.92 5.85 -27.05
N LYS A 168 3.43 6.19 -25.87
CA LYS A 168 4.82 6.65 -25.67
C LYS A 168 5.81 5.50 -25.55
N SER A 169 5.34 4.27 -25.29
CA SER A 169 6.18 3.08 -25.12
C SER A 169 6.27 2.23 -26.41
N THR A 170 5.52 2.56 -27.43
CA THR A 170 5.57 2.00 -28.80
C THR A 170 6.22 2.98 -29.75
#